data_158845dd9ce6ab4a4846d7ee14647e6f
#
_entry.id   158845dd9ce6ab4a4846d7ee14647e6f
#
_cell.length_a   1.000
_cell.length_b   1.000
_cell.length_c   1.000
_cell.angle_alpha   90.00
_cell.angle_beta   90.00
_cell.angle_gamma   90.00
#
_symmetry.space_group_name_H-M   'P 1'
#
loop_
_entity.id
_entity.type
_entity.pdbx_description
1 polymer ?
#
loop_
_entity_poly.entity_id
_entity_poly.type
_entity_poly.pdbx_seq_one_letter_code
_entity_poly.pdbx_strand_id
1 'polypeptide(L)'
;MKIWSFAKRVFMTFWYGYVKNLNLILPSITIQGKRLVVFPDVYKPLENEYACADYCREGDRMLDLGCGSGIGAVFCAPKVRELVAVDISPSALKNTEENCRLNGLNNVVVKQSDMFSGVEGKFDLILANPPYIEAEFENKEEQFATSVRYLPTLFAQVNEHLAQDGRLLIQFPMWFRGRIERLGAEQGLKLVEVRRLPLKSPALLLLSLLYMQFGFRSAFYLLQPVRKADAAKLAA
;
A
#
# COMPACT_ATOMS: atom_id res chain seq x y z
N MET A 1 -25.89 -12.37 9.89
CA MET A 1 -25.05 -11.21 9.58
C MET A 1 -24.36 -10.62 10.80
N LYS A 2 -25.06 -10.29 11.91
CA LYS A 2 -24.47 -9.66 13.12
C LYS A 2 -23.42 -10.54 13.86
N ILE A 3 -23.58 -11.86 13.91
CA ILE A 3 -22.63 -12.76 14.61
C ILE A 3 -21.25 -12.81 13.89
N TRP A 4 -21.25 -12.85 12.56
CA TRP A 4 -20.02 -12.83 11.78
C TRP A 4 -19.22 -11.52 11.92
N SER A 5 -19.92 -10.39 11.96
CA SER A 5 -19.26 -9.08 12.17
C SER A 5 -18.67 -8.97 13.57
N PHE A 6 -19.36 -9.50 14.59
CA PHE A 6 -18.87 -9.53 15.96
C PHE A 6 -17.63 -10.43 16.11
N ALA A 7 -17.68 -11.66 15.59
CA ALA A 7 -16.55 -12.59 15.64
C ALA A 7 -15.30 -12.03 14.91
N LYS A 8 -15.52 -11.41 13.74
CA LYS A 8 -14.47 -10.75 12.98
C LYS A 8 -13.83 -9.59 13.75
N ARG A 9 -14.64 -8.77 14.43
CA ARG A 9 -14.15 -7.66 15.25
C ARG A 9 -13.32 -8.18 16.43
N VAL A 10 -13.81 -9.15 17.18
CA VAL A 10 -13.06 -9.77 18.29
C VAL A 10 -11.72 -10.33 17.82
N PHE A 11 -11.72 -11.07 16.71
CA PHE A 11 -10.48 -11.60 16.13
C PHE A 11 -9.50 -10.49 15.75
N MET A 12 -9.99 -9.43 15.09
CA MET A 12 -9.12 -8.34 14.65
C MET A 12 -8.55 -7.53 15.82
N THR A 13 -9.34 -7.27 16.86
CA THR A 13 -8.84 -6.61 18.09
C THR A 13 -7.75 -7.46 18.77
N PHE A 14 -7.97 -8.78 18.88
CA PHE A 14 -6.96 -9.70 19.39
C PHE A 14 -5.70 -9.69 18.51
N TRP A 15 -5.86 -9.82 17.19
CA TRP A 15 -4.75 -9.84 16.26
C TRP A 15 -3.96 -8.53 16.28
N TYR A 16 -4.63 -7.39 16.34
CA TYR A 16 -3.98 -6.09 16.50
C TYR A 16 -3.11 -6.03 17.77
N GLY A 17 -3.68 -6.39 18.92
CA GLY A 17 -2.94 -6.43 20.18
C GLY A 17 -1.73 -7.38 20.14
N TYR A 18 -1.90 -8.55 19.50
CA TYR A 18 -0.85 -9.52 19.31
C TYR A 18 0.30 -8.98 18.44
N VAL A 19 -0.03 -8.39 17.27
CA VAL A 19 0.95 -7.78 16.36
C VAL A 19 1.68 -6.63 17.01
N LYS A 20 0.96 -5.77 17.76
CA LYS A 20 1.55 -4.66 18.51
C LYS A 20 2.62 -5.16 19.49
N ASN A 21 2.34 -6.22 20.25
CA ASN A 21 3.31 -6.81 21.16
C ASN A 21 4.49 -7.47 20.44
N LEU A 22 4.25 -8.14 19.32
CA LEU A 22 5.34 -8.70 18.52
C LEU A 22 6.25 -7.60 17.94
N ASN A 23 5.69 -6.47 17.52
CA ASN A 23 6.49 -5.34 17.04
C ASN A 23 7.35 -4.72 18.15
N LEU A 24 6.90 -4.75 19.42
CA LEU A 24 7.73 -4.35 20.56
C LEU A 24 8.94 -5.30 20.76
N ILE A 25 8.75 -6.60 20.57
CA ILE A 25 9.81 -7.62 20.72
C ILE A 25 10.72 -7.64 19.49
N LEU A 26 10.16 -7.46 18.31
CA LEU A 26 10.85 -7.49 17.02
C LEU A 26 10.67 -6.12 16.32
N PRO A 27 11.31 -5.04 16.82
CA PRO A 27 11.03 -3.68 16.36
C PRO A 27 11.64 -3.35 14.99
N SER A 28 12.33 -4.27 14.34
CA SER A 28 12.94 -4.01 13.04
C SER A 28 12.96 -5.25 12.15
N ILE A 29 13.13 -5.00 10.85
CA ILE A 29 13.32 -6.04 9.83
C ILE A 29 14.38 -5.56 8.83
N THR A 30 15.16 -6.49 8.29
CA THR A 30 16.09 -6.20 7.20
C THR A 30 15.59 -6.84 5.91
N ILE A 31 15.40 -6.02 4.88
CA ILE A 31 14.92 -6.43 3.56
C ILE A 31 15.91 -5.92 2.52
N GLN A 32 16.46 -6.81 1.70
CA GLN A 32 17.43 -6.45 0.65
C GLN A 32 18.58 -5.54 1.16
N GLY A 33 19.10 -5.84 2.35
CA GLY A 33 20.18 -5.09 2.98
C GLY A 33 19.77 -3.76 3.62
N LYS A 34 18.53 -3.31 3.45
CA LYS A 34 18.02 -2.09 4.10
C LYS A 34 17.31 -2.43 5.40
N ARG A 35 17.68 -1.73 6.47
CA ARG A 35 17.04 -1.86 7.78
C ARG A 35 15.83 -0.95 7.86
N LEU A 36 14.70 -1.52 8.28
CA LEU A 36 13.48 -0.79 8.62
C LEU A 36 13.14 -1.04 10.10
N VAL A 37 12.85 0.01 10.84
CA VAL A 37 12.17 -0.08 12.13
C VAL A 37 10.67 -0.14 11.88
N VAL A 38 9.94 -0.84 12.74
CA VAL A 38 8.48 -0.94 12.65
C VAL A 38 7.91 -0.62 14.03
N PHE A 39 7.14 0.45 14.10
CA PHE A 39 6.52 0.88 15.34
C PHE A 39 5.43 -0.13 15.78
N PRO A 40 5.09 -0.17 17.07
CA PRO A 40 4.21 -1.22 17.60
C PRO A 40 2.86 -1.31 16.90
N ASP A 41 2.28 -0.17 16.53
CA ASP A 41 0.97 -0.01 15.93
C ASP A 41 1.01 0.17 14.39
N VAL A 42 2.16 -0.13 13.78
CA VAL A 42 2.34 -0.05 12.32
C VAL A 42 2.44 -1.44 11.72
N TYR A 43 1.85 -1.62 10.54
CA TYR A 43 1.91 -2.87 9.79
C TYR A 43 3.35 -3.22 9.40
N LYS A 44 3.80 -4.43 9.75
CA LYS A 44 5.12 -4.94 9.38
C LYS A 44 5.10 -5.49 7.95
N PRO A 45 5.98 -4.99 7.06
CA PRO A 45 6.07 -5.52 5.71
C PRO A 45 6.73 -6.90 5.72
N LEU A 46 5.95 -7.94 5.44
CA LEU A 46 6.40 -9.34 5.46
C LEU A 46 6.18 -10.05 4.12
N GLU A 47 5.72 -9.32 3.14
CA GLU A 47 5.61 -9.80 1.77
C GLU A 47 6.73 -9.24 0.91
N ASN A 48 6.86 -9.27 -0.28
CA ASN A 48 7.96 -8.67 -1.06
C ASN A 48 7.53 -7.29 -1.60
N GLU A 49 6.97 -6.44 -0.72
CA GLU A 49 6.47 -5.10 -1.03
C GLU A 49 7.54 -4.21 -1.67
N TYR A 50 8.81 -4.40 -1.32
CA TYR A 50 9.95 -3.69 -1.88
C TYR A 50 10.02 -3.76 -3.41
N ALA A 51 9.41 -4.78 -4.03
CA ALA A 51 9.40 -4.95 -5.47
C ALA A 51 8.52 -3.91 -6.20
N CYS A 52 7.77 -3.07 -5.49
CA CYS A 52 7.14 -1.87 -6.05
C CYS A 52 8.15 -0.95 -6.74
N ALA A 53 9.40 -0.96 -6.28
CA ALA A 53 10.50 -0.19 -6.83
C ALA A 53 10.88 -0.56 -8.28
N ASP A 54 10.44 -1.72 -8.78
CA ASP A 54 10.64 -2.10 -10.19
C ASP A 54 9.74 -1.32 -11.15
N TYR A 55 8.72 -0.64 -10.61
CA TYR A 55 7.79 0.19 -11.39
C TYR A 55 8.17 1.67 -11.40
N CYS A 56 9.17 2.07 -10.62
CA CYS A 56 9.66 3.44 -10.59
C CYS A 56 10.46 3.77 -11.85
N ARG A 57 10.36 5.02 -12.31
CA ARG A 57 11.16 5.58 -13.39
C ARG A 57 11.90 6.82 -12.90
N GLU A 58 13.10 7.02 -13.42
CA GLU A 58 13.82 8.26 -13.18
C GLU A 58 12.95 9.46 -13.64
N GLY A 59 12.86 10.48 -12.79
CA GLY A 59 12.01 11.64 -13.05
C GLY A 59 10.56 11.53 -12.56
N ASP A 60 10.07 10.35 -12.15
CA ASP A 60 8.73 10.23 -11.57
C ASP A 60 8.54 11.13 -10.36
N ARG A 61 7.39 11.78 -10.28
CA ARG A 61 6.79 12.26 -9.04
C ARG A 61 5.86 11.18 -8.51
N MET A 62 6.18 10.61 -7.37
CA MET A 62 5.47 9.44 -6.83
C MET A 62 4.64 9.79 -5.60
N LEU A 63 3.47 9.17 -5.47
CA LEU A 63 2.65 9.15 -4.25
C LEU A 63 2.66 7.74 -3.66
N ASP A 64 2.99 7.63 -2.37
CA ASP A 64 2.78 6.43 -1.56
C ASP A 64 1.55 6.65 -0.67
N LEU A 65 0.41 6.09 -1.08
CA LEU A 65 -0.90 6.30 -0.44
C LEU A 65 -1.14 5.24 0.62
N GLY A 66 -1.08 5.63 1.89
CA GLY A 66 -1.08 4.71 3.03
C GLY A 66 0.32 4.15 3.27
N CYS A 67 1.30 5.02 3.53
CA CYS A 67 2.73 4.68 3.55
C CYS A 67 3.16 3.71 4.67
N GLY A 68 2.39 3.62 5.76
CA GLY A 68 2.62 2.67 6.86
C GLY A 68 4.02 2.74 7.45
N SER A 69 4.80 1.67 7.28
CA SER A 69 6.20 1.61 7.72
C SER A 69 7.19 2.34 6.79
N GLY A 70 6.73 2.91 5.68
CA GLY A 70 7.57 3.59 4.71
C GLY A 70 8.39 2.67 3.81
N ILE A 71 8.00 1.38 3.69
CA ILE A 71 8.72 0.46 2.79
C ILE A 71 8.70 0.95 1.34
N GLY A 72 7.55 1.48 0.87
CA GLY A 72 7.44 2.12 -0.45
C GLY A 72 8.45 3.26 -0.59
N ALA A 73 8.49 4.18 0.38
CA ALA A 73 9.44 5.28 0.39
C ALA A 73 10.90 4.80 0.35
N VAL A 74 11.28 3.83 1.22
CA VAL A 74 12.66 3.35 1.33
C VAL A 74 13.18 2.72 0.05
N PHE A 75 12.33 2.03 -0.71
CA PHE A 75 12.77 1.34 -1.92
C PHE A 75 12.54 2.15 -3.21
N CYS A 76 11.53 3.02 -3.24
CA CYS A 76 11.20 3.81 -4.43
C CYS A 76 11.91 5.17 -4.48
N ALA A 77 12.10 5.87 -3.34
CA ALA A 77 12.69 7.20 -3.35
C ALA A 77 14.05 7.29 -4.07
N PRO A 78 14.97 6.31 -3.95
CA PRO A 78 16.22 6.36 -4.70
C PRO A 78 16.09 6.28 -6.23
N LYS A 79 14.89 5.96 -6.74
CA LYS A 79 14.63 5.72 -8.17
C LYS A 79 13.72 6.77 -8.80
N VAL A 80 13.20 7.72 -8.01
CA VAL A 80 12.26 8.74 -8.44
C VAL A 80 12.79 10.14 -8.13
N ARG A 81 12.26 11.15 -8.79
CA ARG A 81 12.64 12.54 -8.53
C ARG A 81 12.18 13.00 -7.16
N GLU A 82 10.94 12.73 -6.82
CA GLU A 82 10.26 13.14 -5.59
C GLU A 82 9.24 12.09 -5.17
N LEU A 83 9.15 11.83 -3.88
CA LEU A 83 8.14 10.95 -3.32
C LEU A 83 7.35 11.69 -2.23
N VAL A 84 6.03 11.68 -2.36
CA VAL A 84 5.12 12.14 -1.32
C VAL A 84 4.51 10.90 -0.65
N ALA A 85 4.75 10.73 0.64
CA ALA A 85 4.23 9.62 1.45
C ALA A 85 3.12 10.14 2.35
N VAL A 86 1.95 9.55 2.29
CA VAL A 86 0.81 9.98 3.09
C VAL A 86 0.18 8.83 3.86
N ASP A 87 -0.29 9.12 5.07
CA ASP A 87 -1.05 8.18 5.90
C ASP A 87 -2.02 8.96 6.80
N ILE A 88 -3.09 8.31 7.23
CA ILE A 88 -4.01 8.86 8.22
C ILE A 88 -3.44 8.75 9.65
N SER A 89 -2.59 7.75 9.90
CA SER A 89 -2.01 7.44 11.21
C SER A 89 -0.77 8.28 11.49
N PRO A 90 -0.76 9.10 12.55
CA PRO A 90 0.45 9.83 12.98
C PRO A 90 1.64 8.91 13.30
N SER A 91 1.36 7.70 13.78
CA SER A 91 2.40 6.70 14.08
C SER A 91 3.05 6.17 12.79
N ALA A 92 2.27 5.90 11.75
CA ALA A 92 2.78 5.51 10.44
C ALA A 92 3.65 6.61 9.82
N LEU A 93 3.25 7.87 9.93
CA LEU A 93 4.04 9.00 9.43
C LEU A 93 5.41 9.08 10.12
N LYS A 94 5.43 9.04 11.46
CA LYS A 94 6.68 9.03 12.25
C LYS A 94 7.55 7.82 11.91
N ASN A 95 6.93 6.65 11.68
CA ASN A 95 7.64 5.44 11.29
C ASN A 95 8.28 5.59 9.89
N THR A 96 7.55 6.16 8.94
CA THR A 96 8.06 6.46 7.59
C THR A 96 9.21 7.48 7.67
N GLU A 97 9.06 8.57 8.41
CA GLU A 97 10.12 9.57 8.61
C GLU A 97 11.40 8.94 9.19
N GLU A 98 11.27 8.11 10.23
CA GLU A 98 12.41 7.43 10.83
C GLU A 98 13.10 6.48 9.85
N ASN A 99 12.34 5.73 9.05
CA ASN A 99 12.92 4.83 8.06
C ASN A 99 13.55 5.58 6.87
N CYS A 100 13.01 6.73 6.49
CA CYS A 100 13.66 7.63 5.53
C CYS A 100 14.99 8.16 6.07
N ARG A 101 15.01 8.63 7.33
CA ARG A 101 16.22 9.11 8.01
C ARG A 101 17.29 8.02 8.10
N LEU A 102 16.92 6.81 8.54
CA LEU A 102 17.84 5.67 8.67
C LEU A 102 18.47 5.23 7.34
N ASN A 103 17.76 5.47 6.23
CA ASN A 103 18.22 5.11 4.89
C ASN A 103 18.76 6.32 4.09
N GLY A 104 18.94 7.49 4.72
CA GLY A 104 19.55 8.67 4.11
C GLY A 104 18.75 9.29 2.96
N LEU A 105 17.42 9.18 2.99
CA LEU A 105 16.54 9.71 1.95
C LEU A 105 16.25 11.19 2.21
N ASN A 106 16.37 12.03 1.18
CA ASN A 106 16.18 13.47 1.25
C ASN A 106 15.15 14.02 0.25
N ASN A 107 14.56 13.14 -0.59
CA ASN A 107 13.56 13.50 -1.59
C ASN A 107 12.17 12.94 -1.24
N VAL A 108 11.91 12.68 0.04
CA VAL A 108 10.62 12.19 0.56
C VAL A 108 9.96 13.28 1.39
N VAL A 109 8.71 13.60 1.06
CA VAL A 109 7.84 14.48 1.84
C VAL A 109 6.79 13.63 2.52
N VAL A 110 6.73 13.65 3.86
CA VAL A 110 5.75 12.89 4.64
C VAL A 110 4.65 13.83 5.13
N LYS A 111 3.39 13.49 4.88
CA LYS A 111 2.22 14.33 5.21
C LYS A 111 1.07 13.49 5.77
N GLN A 112 0.31 14.06 6.71
CA GLN A 112 -0.95 13.45 7.15
C GLN A 112 -2.04 13.68 6.11
N SER A 113 -2.76 12.59 5.75
CA SER A 113 -3.89 12.67 4.82
C SER A 113 -4.87 11.50 5.06
N ASP A 114 -6.16 11.80 5.08
CA ASP A 114 -7.19 10.77 4.88
C ASP A 114 -7.38 10.59 3.36
N MET A 115 -6.84 9.50 2.84
CA MET A 115 -6.75 9.25 1.40
C MET A 115 -6.07 10.44 0.69
N PHE A 116 -6.75 11.08 -0.26
CA PHE A 116 -6.21 12.20 -1.04
C PHE A 116 -6.49 13.59 -0.45
N SER A 117 -7.14 13.71 0.72
CA SER A 117 -7.61 15.01 1.25
C SER A 117 -6.48 16.04 1.49
N GLY A 118 -5.27 15.57 1.80
CA GLY A 118 -4.08 16.40 1.98
C GLY A 118 -3.09 16.34 0.81
N VAL A 119 -3.50 15.75 -0.32
CA VAL A 119 -2.63 15.51 -1.48
C VAL A 119 -2.88 16.56 -2.56
N GLU A 120 -1.82 17.19 -3.03
CA GLU A 120 -1.89 18.21 -4.08
C GLU A 120 -1.11 17.80 -5.34
N GLY A 121 -1.69 18.17 -6.49
CA GLY A 121 -1.07 18.00 -7.79
C GLY A 121 -1.21 16.59 -8.38
N LYS A 122 -0.44 16.33 -9.42
CA LYS A 122 -0.45 15.10 -10.21
C LYS A 122 0.81 14.28 -9.96
N PHE A 123 0.66 12.95 -10.09
CA PHE A 123 1.73 11.98 -9.88
C PHE A 123 1.89 11.06 -11.08
N ASP A 124 3.13 10.76 -11.41
CA ASP A 124 3.49 9.84 -12.49
C ASP A 124 3.33 8.38 -12.04
N LEU A 125 3.47 8.12 -10.72
CA LEU A 125 3.22 6.82 -10.10
C LEU A 125 2.48 7.02 -8.77
N ILE A 126 1.34 6.36 -8.61
CA ILE A 126 0.63 6.25 -7.33
C ILE A 126 0.74 4.79 -6.88
N LEU A 127 1.38 4.56 -5.73
CA LEU A 127 1.45 3.27 -5.06
C LEU A 127 0.35 3.21 -4.00
N ALA A 128 -0.36 2.09 -3.93
CA ALA A 128 -1.31 1.79 -2.87
C ALA A 128 -1.16 0.32 -2.43
N ASN A 129 -1.01 0.12 -1.13
CA ASN A 129 -1.09 -1.20 -0.50
C ASN A 129 -2.26 -1.19 0.50
N PRO A 130 -3.51 -1.33 0.00
CA PRO A 130 -4.71 -1.19 0.83
C PRO A 130 -4.81 -2.30 1.88
N PRO A 131 -5.52 -2.04 2.99
CA PRO A 131 -5.92 -3.09 3.92
C PRO A 131 -6.73 -4.17 3.21
N TYR A 132 -6.41 -5.45 3.47
CA TYR A 132 -7.06 -6.60 2.81
C TYR A 132 -8.37 -7.01 3.48
N ILE A 133 -8.59 -6.57 4.71
CA ILE A 133 -9.75 -6.95 5.52
C ILE A 133 -10.74 -5.80 5.54
N GLU A 134 -11.92 -6.05 4.98
CA GLU A 134 -13.03 -5.10 5.05
C GLU A 134 -13.73 -5.23 6.41
N ALA A 135 -13.36 -4.36 7.34
CA ALA A 135 -14.01 -4.20 8.63
C ALA A 135 -13.95 -2.72 9.04
N GLU A 136 -14.98 -2.27 9.75
CA GLU A 136 -15.01 -0.96 10.40
C GLU A 136 -14.88 -1.16 11.91
N PHE A 137 -14.07 -0.32 12.53
CA PHE A 137 -13.88 -0.23 13.96
C PHE A 137 -14.20 1.20 14.42
N GLU A 138 -14.75 1.35 15.60
CA GLU A 138 -15.01 2.65 16.21
C GLU A 138 -13.71 3.37 16.56
N ASN A 139 -12.69 2.58 16.95
CA ASN A 139 -11.37 3.09 17.25
C ASN A 139 -10.49 3.10 16.01
N LYS A 140 -9.99 4.28 15.61
CA LYS A 140 -9.13 4.45 14.43
C LYS A 140 -7.80 3.69 14.54
N GLU A 141 -7.30 3.46 15.75
CA GLU A 141 -6.07 2.71 15.98
C GLU A 141 -6.23 1.23 15.62
N GLU A 142 -7.42 0.65 15.80
CA GLU A 142 -7.71 -0.74 15.44
C GLU A 142 -7.90 -0.92 13.92
N GLN A 143 -7.97 0.17 13.16
CA GLN A 143 -8.19 0.14 11.71
C GLN A 143 -6.90 -0.06 10.88
N PHE A 144 -5.74 -0.15 11.50
CA PHE A 144 -4.45 -0.14 10.80
C PHE A 144 -4.32 -1.14 9.64
N ALA A 145 -5.07 -2.23 9.66
CA ALA A 145 -5.06 -3.24 8.60
C ALA A 145 -6.46 -3.50 8.01
N THR A 146 -7.43 -2.61 8.28
CA THR A 146 -8.83 -2.81 7.84
C THR A 146 -9.41 -1.53 7.28
N SER A 147 -10.13 -1.62 6.17
CA SER A 147 -10.96 -0.54 5.65
C SER A 147 -11.98 -1.05 4.65
N VAL A 148 -13.23 -0.64 4.80
CA VAL A 148 -14.27 -0.87 3.78
C VAL A 148 -14.29 0.22 2.71
N ARG A 149 -13.67 1.39 3.00
CA ARG A 149 -13.73 2.57 2.13
C ARG A 149 -12.52 2.75 1.23
N TYR A 150 -11.38 2.11 1.54
CA TYR A 150 -10.12 2.41 0.87
C TYR A 150 -10.21 2.23 -0.66
N LEU A 151 -10.54 1.03 -1.14
CA LEU A 151 -10.62 0.78 -2.58
C LEU A 151 -11.67 1.65 -3.30
N PRO A 152 -12.91 1.77 -2.80
CA PRO A 152 -13.89 2.67 -3.41
C PRO A 152 -13.39 4.12 -3.49
N THR A 153 -12.80 4.65 -2.42
CA THR A 153 -12.28 6.03 -2.37
C THR A 153 -11.07 6.21 -3.31
N LEU A 154 -10.13 5.24 -3.30
CA LEU A 154 -8.99 5.24 -4.21
C LEU A 154 -9.44 5.41 -5.66
N PHE A 155 -10.33 4.54 -6.13
CA PHE A 155 -10.77 4.58 -7.51
C PHE A 155 -11.63 5.81 -7.85
N ALA A 156 -12.44 6.29 -6.91
CA ALA A 156 -13.25 7.49 -7.11
C ALA A 156 -12.41 8.78 -7.31
N GLN A 157 -11.24 8.85 -6.68
CA GLN A 157 -10.43 10.07 -6.61
C GLN A 157 -9.10 10.00 -7.40
N VAL A 158 -8.63 8.82 -7.77
CA VAL A 158 -7.30 8.64 -8.37
C VAL A 158 -7.06 9.47 -9.62
N ASN A 159 -8.07 9.65 -10.48
CA ASN A 159 -7.94 10.42 -11.72
C ASN A 159 -7.65 11.91 -11.49
N GLU A 160 -8.06 12.45 -10.34
CA GLU A 160 -7.77 13.84 -9.96
C GLU A 160 -6.29 14.03 -9.62
N HIS A 161 -5.58 12.94 -9.26
CA HIS A 161 -4.19 12.95 -8.83
C HIS A 161 -3.25 12.19 -9.77
N LEU A 162 -3.74 11.50 -10.78
CA LEU A 162 -2.91 10.80 -11.74
C LEU A 162 -2.52 11.72 -12.91
N ALA A 163 -1.24 11.73 -13.27
CA ALA A 163 -0.76 12.43 -14.47
C ALA A 163 -1.34 11.79 -15.74
N GLN A 164 -1.27 12.47 -16.88
CA GLN A 164 -1.85 12.01 -18.14
C GLN A 164 -1.36 10.62 -18.57
N ASP A 165 -0.08 10.34 -18.41
CA ASP A 165 0.54 9.01 -18.64
C ASP A 165 0.91 8.33 -17.31
N GLY A 166 0.24 8.72 -16.23
CA GLY A 166 0.48 8.22 -14.89
C GLY A 166 0.09 6.77 -14.74
N ARG A 167 0.58 6.15 -13.67
CA ARG A 167 0.41 4.73 -13.36
C ARG A 167 -0.10 4.58 -11.95
N LEU A 168 -1.14 3.78 -11.79
CA LEU A 168 -1.63 3.33 -10.50
C LEU A 168 -1.12 1.91 -10.25
N LEU A 169 -0.33 1.71 -9.21
CA LEU A 169 0.19 0.42 -8.79
C LEU A 169 -0.49 0.01 -7.48
N ILE A 170 -1.27 -1.04 -7.52
CA ILE A 170 -1.95 -1.57 -6.33
C ILE A 170 -1.34 -2.91 -5.96
N GLN A 171 -0.93 -3.08 -4.70
CA GLN A 171 -0.63 -4.39 -4.15
C GLN A 171 -1.88 -4.96 -3.48
N PHE A 172 -2.36 -6.12 -3.94
CA PHE A 172 -3.58 -6.73 -3.39
C PHE A 172 -3.60 -8.25 -3.62
N PRO A 173 -4.37 -9.02 -2.83
CA PRO A 173 -4.49 -10.46 -3.04
C PRO A 173 -5.07 -10.84 -4.40
N MET A 174 -4.57 -11.92 -4.98
CA MET A 174 -4.87 -12.32 -6.37
C MET A 174 -6.34 -12.64 -6.65
N TRP A 175 -7.09 -13.11 -5.66
CA TRP A 175 -8.51 -13.41 -5.86
C TRP A 175 -9.40 -12.16 -6.05
N PHE A 176 -8.86 -10.97 -5.77
CA PHE A 176 -9.57 -9.70 -6.01
C PHE A 176 -9.31 -9.10 -7.40
N ARG A 177 -8.57 -9.81 -8.28
CA ARG A 177 -8.25 -9.31 -9.63
C ARG A 177 -9.48 -8.73 -10.36
N GLY A 178 -10.56 -9.49 -10.45
CA GLY A 178 -11.77 -9.05 -11.15
C GLY A 178 -12.40 -7.78 -10.54
N ARG A 179 -12.28 -7.60 -9.21
CA ARG A 179 -12.74 -6.37 -8.55
C ARG A 179 -11.87 -5.16 -8.92
N ILE A 180 -10.54 -5.32 -8.88
CA ILE A 180 -9.60 -4.24 -9.27
C ILE A 180 -9.81 -3.83 -10.72
N GLU A 181 -9.94 -4.83 -11.62
CA GLU A 181 -10.16 -4.61 -13.04
C GLU A 181 -11.47 -3.85 -13.31
N ARG A 182 -12.57 -4.25 -12.67
CA ARG A 182 -13.87 -3.59 -12.78
C ARG A 182 -13.81 -2.16 -12.26
N LEU A 183 -13.32 -1.93 -11.02
CA LEU A 183 -13.21 -0.60 -10.44
C LEU A 183 -12.31 0.32 -11.27
N GLY A 184 -11.23 -0.21 -11.84
CA GLY A 184 -10.37 0.51 -12.77
C GLY A 184 -11.13 0.92 -14.04
N ALA A 185 -11.83 -0.03 -14.66
CA ALA A 185 -12.59 0.23 -15.89
C ALA A 185 -13.69 1.29 -15.69
N GLU A 186 -14.39 1.28 -14.56
CA GLU A 186 -15.39 2.30 -14.17
C GLU A 186 -14.79 3.72 -14.14
N GLN A 187 -13.47 3.83 -13.91
CA GLN A 187 -12.74 5.10 -13.89
C GLN A 187 -11.90 5.36 -15.17
N GLY A 188 -12.12 4.59 -16.23
CA GLY A 188 -11.35 4.72 -17.45
C GLY A 188 -9.89 4.31 -17.33
N LEU A 189 -9.56 3.47 -16.34
CA LEU A 189 -8.25 2.88 -16.19
C LEU A 189 -8.25 1.44 -16.73
N LYS A 190 -7.22 1.08 -17.49
CA LYS A 190 -7.01 -0.27 -18.00
C LYS A 190 -5.97 -0.99 -17.15
N LEU A 191 -6.27 -2.21 -16.74
CA LEU A 191 -5.31 -3.13 -16.14
C LEU A 191 -4.33 -3.59 -17.23
N VAL A 192 -3.06 -3.20 -17.12
CA VAL A 192 -2.03 -3.48 -18.13
C VAL A 192 -1.09 -4.59 -17.70
N GLU A 193 -0.93 -4.82 -16.39
CA GLU A 193 -0.06 -5.87 -15.87
C GLU A 193 -0.61 -6.41 -14.55
N VAL A 194 -0.48 -7.73 -14.37
CA VAL A 194 -0.63 -8.41 -13.07
C VAL A 194 0.62 -9.21 -12.82
N ARG A 195 1.44 -8.75 -11.88
CA ARG A 195 2.68 -9.41 -11.50
C ARG A 195 2.56 -10.02 -10.11
N ARG A 196 2.65 -11.35 -10.04
CA ARG A 196 2.72 -12.03 -8.73
C ARG A 196 3.95 -11.60 -7.97
N LEU A 197 3.79 -11.36 -6.68
CA LEU A 197 4.94 -11.12 -5.83
C LEU A 197 5.85 -12.36 -5.78
N PRO A 198 7.18 -12.17 -5.75
CA PRO A 198 8.12 -13.27 -5.61
C PRO A 198 7.82 -14.09 -4.35
N LEU A 199 8.20 -15.35 -4.35
CA LEU A 199 8.11 -16.18 -3.15
C LEU A 199 8.93 -15.58 -2.02
N LYS A 200 8.38 -15.60 -0.81
CA LYS A 200 9.06 -15.12 0.39
C LYS A 200 10.32 -15.96 0.65
N SER A 201 11.36 -15.32 1.13
CA SER A 201 12.47 -16.04 1.70
C SER A 201 12.00 -16.91 2.87
N PRO A 202 12.68 -18.03 3.22
CA PRO A 202 12.30 -18.85 4.37
C PRO A 202 12.16 -18.06 5.67
N ALA A 203 13.02 -17.06 5.89
CA ALA A 203 12.96 -16.19 7.06
C ALA A 203 11.70 -15.30 7.06
N LEU A 204 11.36 -14.69 5.92
CA LEU A 204 10.12 -13.90 5.78
C LEU A 204 8.87 -14.78 5.88
N LEU A 205 8.93 -16.01 5.38
CA LEU A 205 7.84 -16.98 5.53
C LEU A 205 7.60 -17.29 7.00
N LEU A 206 8.67 -17.62 7.75
CA LEU A 206 8.58 -17.90 9.20
C LEU A 206 8.02 -16.69 9.96
N LEU A 207 8.51 -15.48 9.67
CA LEU A 207 7.97 -14.25 10.27
C LEU A 207 6.50 -14.04 9.91
N SER A 208 6.10 -14.28 8.67
CA SER A 208 4.69 -14.13 8.27
C SER A 208 3.76 -15.12 8.99
N LEU A 209 4.22 -16.33 9.26
CA LEU A 209 3.50 -17.30 10.09
C LEU A 209 3.39 -16.81 11.54
N LEU A 210 4.50 -16.33 12.12
CA LEU A 210 4.53 -15.78 13.48
C LEU A 210 3.56 -14.59 13.62
N TYR A 211 3.48 -13.72 12.62
CA TYR A 211 2.55 -12.59 12.61
C TYR A 211 1.12 -12.95 12.20
N MET A 212 0.82 -14.25 12.02
CA MET A 212 -0.46 -14.75 11.52
C MET A 212 -0.91 -14.08 10.21
N GLN A 213 0.04 -13.57 9.45
CA GLN A 213 -0.16 -13.06 8.10
C GLN A 213 -0.06 -14.25 7.13
N PHE A 214 -1.08 -15.08 7.15
CA PHE A 214 -1.17 -16.22 6.25
C PHE A 214 -1.09 -15.70 4.82
N GLY A 215 0.03 -16.03 4.19
CA GLY A 215 0.43 -15.47 2.90
C GLY A 215 -0.63 -15.57 1.85
N PHE A 216 -1.42 -14.55 1.77
CA PHE A 216 -2.24 -14.31 0.61
C PHE A 216 -1.25 -14.12 -0.54
N ARG A 217 -1.44 -14.88 -1.62
CA ARG A 217 -0.65 -14.67 -2.82
C ARG A 217 -1.00 -13.30 -3.37
N SER A 218 -0.28 -12.28 -2.93
CA SER A 218 -0.45 -10.92 -3.40
C SER A 218 0.18 -10.74 -4.78
N ALA A 219 -0.34 -9.79 -5.51
CA ALA A 219 0.19 -9.35 -6.79
C ALA A 219 0.20 -7.82 -6.85
N PHE A 220 1.06 -7.29 -7.67
CA PHE A 220 0.94 -5.93 -8.16
C PHE A 220 -0.01 -5.90 -9.35
N TYR A 221 -0.91 -4.95 -9.32
CA TYR A 221 -1.83 -4.60 -10.39
C TYR A 221 -1.43 -3.22 -10.91
N LEU A 222 -0.95 -3.16 -12.14
CA LEU A 222 -0.61 -1.91 -12.79
C LEU A 222 -1.77 -1.47 -13.67
N LEU A 223 -2.32 -0.30 -13.38
CA LEU A 223 -3.39 0.33 -14.15
C LEU A 223 -2.90 1.63 -14.78
N GLN A 224 -3.41 1.94 -15.95
CA GLN A 224 -3.12 3.18 -16.69
C GLN A 224 -4.38 3.77 -17.30
N PRO A 225 -4.45 5.09 -17.50
CA PRO A 225 -5.54 5.72 -18.24
C PRO A 225 -5.67 5.12 -19.63
N VAL A 226 -6.91 4.87 -20.05
CA VAL A 226 -7.21 4.46 -21.43
C VAL A 226 -6.93 5.64 -22.35
N ARG A 227 -5.98 5.47 -23.28
CA ARG A 227 -5.69 6.52 -24.27
C ARG A 227 -6.85 6.68 -25.24
N LYS A 228 -7.13 7.93 -25.68
CA LYS A 228 -8.19 8.19 -26.65
C LYS A 228 -8.07 7.35 -27.94
N ALA A 229 -6.84 7.02 -28.35
CA ALA A 229 -6.60 6.15 -29.51
C ALA A 229 -7.02 4.69 -29.27
N ASP A 230 -6.96 4.20 -28.02
CA ASP A 230 -7.35 2.83 -27.67
C ASP A 230 -8.87 2.72 -27.47
N ALA A 231 -9.51 3.80 -27.00
CA ALA A 231 -10.97 3.86 -26.86
C ALA A 231 -11.70 3.75 -28.23
N ALA A 232 -11.13 4.31 -29.29
CA ALA A 232 -11.67 4.21 -30.65
C ALA A 232 -11.59 2.77 -31.22
N LYS A 233 -10.62 1.96 -30.80
CA LYS A 233 -10.49 0.55 -31.22
C LYS A 233 -11.40 -0.43 -30.47
N LEU A 234 -11.88 -0.05 -29.29
CA LEU A 234 -12.81 -0.86 -28.49
C LEU A 234 -14.30 -0.61 -28.88
N ALA A 235 -14.57 0.49 -29.61
CA ALA A 235 -15.91 0.86 -30.06
C ALA A 235 -16.18 0.49 -31.54
N ALA A 236 -15.20 -0.06 -32.25
CA ALA A 236 -15.29 -0.55 -33.62
C ALA A 236 -15.33 -2.09 -33.68
#